data_73524ca03707b42d929a15e90121695e
#
_entry.id   73524ca03707b42d929a15e90121695e
#
_cell.length_a   1.000
_cell.length_b   1.000
_cell.length_c   1.000
_cell.angle_alpha   90.00
_cell.angle_beta   90.00
_cell.angle_gamma   90.00
#
_symmetry.space_group_name_H-M   'P 1'
#
loop_
_entity.id
_entity.type
_entity.pdbx_description
1 polymer ?
#
loop_
_entity_poly.entity_id
_entity_poly.type
_entity_poly.pdbx_seq_one_letter_code
_entity_poly.pdbx_strand_id
1 'polypeptide(L)'
;YVLLNSDVEVTHHWLTPLIEFMDSHPQVAACQPKLLAEYDKDSFEYAGACGGFLDKYGYRFCRGRIFETVERDNGQYDYQQEVLWATGACMMIRAKDYWDAGALDGRFFAHNEEIDLCWRLRLMGRKIYCIPESEVYHVGGGTLPKSNPMKTFLNFRNNLTMLYKNLDDRDLQHVMFIRWFLDYLTAFEMLILKRNLGDFKAIFKARRAFKVWRKDFDEDLQRIQSDSVEGVVTKFYELSLIHNSDTT
;
A
#
# COMPACT_ATOMS: atom_id res chain seq x y z
N TYR A 1 16.04 -2.10 -9.66
CA TYR A 1 14.95 -2.86 -10.29
C TYR A 1 13.77 -1.95 -10.56
N VAL A 2 13.01 -2.28 -11.59
CA VAL A 2 11.70 -1.70 -11.85
C VAL A 2 10.68 -2.84 -11.81
N LEU A 3 9.76 -2.76 -10.86
CA LEU A 3 8.57 -3.61 -10.84
C LEU A 3 7.50 -2.90 -11.68
N LEU A 4 7.05 -3.54 -12.74
CA LEU A 4 6.12 -2.95 -13.70
C LEU A 4 5.05 -3.97 -14.10
N ASN A 5 3.80 -3.62 -13.93
CA ASN A 5 2.69 -4.45 -14.37
C ASN A 5 2.58 -4.45 -15.89
N SER A 6 2.10 -5.56 -16.45
CA SER A 6 1.92 -5.72 -17.89
C SER A 6 0.80 -4.86 -18.50
N ASP A 7 -0.03 -4.25 -17.66
CA ASP A 7 -1.15 -3.36 -18.02
C ASP A 7 -0.85 -1.88 -17.72
N VAL A 8 0.45 -1.51 -17.70
CA VAL A 8 0.91 -0.12 -17.59
C VAL A 8 1.45 0.36 -18.94
N GLU A 9 0.91 1.47 -19.43
CA GLU A 9 1.46 2.26 -20.53
C GLU A 9 2.43 3.29 -19.98
N VAL A 10 3.68 3.28 -20.45
CA VAL A 10 4.70 4.24 -20.02
C VAL A 10 4.80 5.40 -20.99
N THR A 11 5.05 6.62 -20.45
CA THR A 11 5.28 7.82 -21.27
C THR A 11 6.73 7.89 -21.75
N HIS A 12 6.98 8.81 -22.68
CA HIS A 12 8.35 9.06 -23.16
C HIS A 12 9.21 9.62 -22.01
N HIS A 13 10.42 9.08 -21.83
CA HIS A 13 11.38 9.47 -20.76
C HIS A 13 10.89 9.27 -19.31
N TRP A 14 9.83 8.51 -19.06
CA TRP A 14 9.27 8.28 -17.72
C TRP A 14 10.30 7.79 -16.69
N LEU A 15 11.31 7.06 -17.14
CA LEU A 15 12.31 6.45 -16.26
C LEU A 15 13.37 7.48 -15.80
N THR A 16 13.65 8.49 -16.60
CA THR A 16 14.72 9.48 -16.34
C THR A 16 14.55 10.22 -15.01
N PRO A 17 13.38 10.83 -14.69
CA PRO A 17 13.20 11.52 -13.40
C PRO A 17 13.36 10.59 -12.20
N LEU A 18 12.94 9.31 -12.32
CA LEU A 18 13.08 8.34 -11.24
C LEU A 18 14.54 8.00 -10.96
N ILE A 19 15.35 7.80 -12.02
CA ILE A 19 16.78 7.50 -11.91
C ILE A 19 17.52 8.70 -11.30
N GLU A 20 17.35 9.90 -11.86
CA GLU A 20 18.00 11.11 -11.40
C GLU A 20 17.67 11.42 -9.93
N PHE A 21 16.41 11.24 -9.54
CA PHE A 21 16.01 11.38 -8.14
C PHE A 21 16.67 10.34 -7.24
N MET A 22 16.64 9.07 -7.62
CA MET A 22 17.25 8.01 -6.82
C MET A 22 18.76 8.21 -6.69
N ASP A 23 19.47 8.62 -7.76
CA ASP A 23 20.92 8.84 -7.73
C ASP A 23 21.30 10.00 -6.82
N SER A 24 20.50 11.07 -6.79
CA SER A 24 20.73 12.22 -5.91
C SER A 24 20.28 12.01 -4.46
N HIS A 25 19.50 10.94 -4.16
CA HIS A 25 18.94 10.67 -2.84
C HIS A 25 19.28 9.25 -2.33
N PRO A 26 20.53 9.00 -1.87
CA PRO A 26 20.95 7.65 -1.45
C PRO A 26 20.12 7.01 -0.32
N GLN A 27 19.43 7.81 0.50
CA GLN A 27 18.56 7.35 1.59
C GLN A 27 17.19 6.80 1.08
N VAL A 28 16.83 7.06 -0.18
CA VAL A 28 15.58 6.58 -0.78
C VAL A 28 15.79 5.17 -1.32
N ALA A 29 14.99 4.22 -0.84
CA ALA A 29 15.02 2.83 -1.27
C ALA A 29 14.14 2.59 -2.50
N ALA A 30 12.99 3.24 -2.56
CA ALA A 30 12.03 3.06 -3.64
C ALA A 30 11.33 4.36 -4.01
N CYS A 31 10.89 4.47 -5.25
CA CYS A 31 10.03 5.54 -5.71
C CYS A 31 9.03 5.02 -6.76
N GLN A 32 7.94 5.78 -6.93
CA GLN A 32 6.94 5.54 -7.96
C GLN A 32 6.72 6.80 -8.80
N PRO A 33 6.29 6.69 -10.06
CA PRO A 33 5.76 7.81 -10.83
C PRO A 33 4.37 8.24 -10.33
N LYS A 34 3.82 9.31 -10.89
CA LYS A 34 2.39 9.59 -10.87
C LYS A 34 1.68 8.58 -11.76
N LEU A 35 0.62 7.93 -11.24
CA LEU A 35 -0.21 7.00 -11.99
C LEU A 35 -1.55 7.64 -12.35
N LEU A 36 -1.83 7.71 -13.62
CA LEU A 36 -3.11 8.17 -14.19
C LEU A 36 -3.89 6.98 -14.74
N ALA A 37 -5.19 7.13 -14.83
CA ALA A 37 -6.04 6.09 -15.39
C ALA A 37 -5.91 6.01 -16.91
N GLU A 38 -5.73 4.81 -17.49
CA GLU A 38 -5.58 4.63 -18.93
C GLU A 38 -6.82 5.09 -19.71
N TYR A 39 -8.02 4.88 -19.16
CA TYR A 39 -9.29 5.21 -19.80
C TYR A 39 -9.77 6.64 -19.55
N ASP A 40 -9.15 7.36 -18.61
CA ASP A 40 -9.43 8.76 -18.30
C ASP A 40 -8.13 9.42 -17.84
N LYS A 41 -7.30 9.78 -18.81
CA LYS A 41 -5.92 10.27 -18.59
C LYS A 41 -5.83 11.60 -17.81
N ASP A 42 -6.97 12.24 -17.56
CA ASP A 42 -7.09 13.42 -16.69
C ASP A 42 -7.42 13.06 -15.24
N SER A 43 -7.59 11.78 -14.90
CA SER A 43 -7.92 11.30 -13.56
C SER A 43 -6.81 10.43 -12.99
N PHE A 44 -6.63 10.49 -11.66
CA PHE A 44 -5.69 9.59 -11.00
C PHE A 44 -6.12 8.13 -11.12
N GLU A 45 -5.14 7.23 -11.10
CA GLU A 45 -5.42 5.79 -11.06
C GLU A 45 -5.84 5.36 -9.64
N TYR A 46 -6.72 4.36 -9.56
CA TYR A 46 -7.33 3.91 -8.30
C TYR A 46 -6.34 3.30 -7.31
N ALA A 47 -5.33 2.54 -7.76
CA ALA A 47 -4.52 1.68 -6.91
C ALA A 47 -3.08 2.19 -6.67
N GLY A 48 -2.86 3.47 -6.70
CA GLY A 48 -1.51 4.00 -6.46
C GLY A 48 -1.44 5.51 -6.65
N ALA A 49 -2.23 6.03 -7.57
CA ALA A 49 -2.37 7.46 -7.82
C ALA A 49 -1.03 8.22 -7.67
N CYS A 50 -0.93 9.16 -6.75
CA CYS A 50 0.29 9.94 -6.50
C CYS A 50 0.94 9.58 -5.15
N GLY A 51 1.04 8.28 -4.84
CA GLY A 51 1.67 7.74 -3.64
C GLY A 51 0.69 7.39 -2.51
N GLY A 52 1.04 6.36 -1.75
CA GLY A 52 0.16 5.73 -0.78
C GLY A 52 0.54 5.95 0.68
N PHE A 53 -0.49 5.90 1.53
CA PHE A 53 -0.44 6.04 2.97
C PHE A 53 -1.30 4.97 3.66
N LEU A 54 -1.16 4.85 4.96
CA LEU A 54 -2.02 4.04 5.83
C LEU A 54 -2.57 4.94 6.93
N ASP A 55 -3.83 4.75 7.29
CA ASP A 55 -4.37 5.36 8.49
C ASP A 55 -3.88 4.63 9.76
N LYS A 56 -4.20 5.14 10.92
CA LYS A 56 -3.81 4.56 12.22
C LYS A 56 -4.32 3.14 12.48
N TYR A 57 -5.26 2.65 11.68
CA TYR A 57 -5.78 1.29 11.73
C TYR A 57 -5.32 0.43 10.56
N GLY A 58 -4.41 0.96 9.72
CA GLY A 58 -3.82 0.26 8.59
C GLY A 58 -4.72 0.16 7.35
N TYR A 59 -5.75 0.99 7.23
CA TYR A 59 -6.47 1.14 5.98
C TYR A 59 -5.68 2.01 5.03
N ARG A 60 -5.53 1.54 3.80
CA ARG A 60 -4.74 2.22 2.76
C ARG A 60 -5.55 3.31 2.06
N PHE A 61 -4.90 4.41 1.79
CA PHE A 61 -5.39 5.49 0.94
C PHE A 61 -4.24 6.07 0.10
N CYS A 62 -4.56 6.88 -0.90
CA CYS A 62 -3.57 7.50 -1.79
C CYS A 62 -3.89 8.98 -1.95
N ARG A 63 -2.88 9.78 -2.25
CA ARG A 63 -3.12 11.12 -2.80
C ARG A 63 -3.82 10.96 -4.16
N GLY A 64 -4.91 11.68 -4.36
CA GLY A 64 -5.77 11.57 -5.56
C GLY A 64 -6.86 10.50 -5.42
N ARG A 65 -6.96 9.77 -4.28
CA ARG A 65 -8.05 8.82 -4.05
C ARG A 65 -8.37 8.59 -2.58
N ILE A 66 -9.64 8.76 -2.23
CA ILE A 66 -10.20 8.40 -0.91
C ILE A 66 -11.39 7.44 -1.14
N PHE A 67 -11.31 6.23 -0.62
CA PHE A 67 -12.28 5.14 -0.86
C PHE A 67 -12.51 4.91 -2.34
N GLU A 68 -13.76 5.07 -2.82
CA GLU A 68 -14.14 4.92 -4.23
C GLU A 68 -14.05 6.24 -5.02
N THR A 69 -13.79 7.35 -4.37
CA THR A 69 -13.67 8.66 -5.01
C THR A 69 -12.25 8.85 -5.52
N VAL A 70 -12.13 9.06 -6.82
CA VAL A 70 -10.88 9.38 -7.51
C VAL A 70 -10.94 10.83 -7.97
N GLU A 71 -9.86 11.57 -7.74
CA GLU A 71 -9.76 12.97 -8.13
C GLU A 71 -9.32 13.09 -9.60
N ARG A 72 -9.64 14.23 -10.22
CA ARG A 72 -8.99 14.66 -11.48
C ARG A 72 -7.62 15.24 -11.14
N ASP A 73 -6.66 14.99 -12.03
CA ASP A 73 -5.36 15.64 -11.96
C ASP A 73 -5.45 17.08 -12.49
N ASN A 74 -5.26 18.03 -11.59
CA ASN A 74 -5.19 19.45 -11.88
C ASN A 74 -3.83 20.02 -11.46
N GLY A 75 -2.80 19.18 -11.34
CA GLY A 75 -1.48 19.55 -10.86
C GLY A 75 -1.38 19.71 -9.33
N GLN A 76 -2.42 19.35 -8.56
CA GLN A 76 -2.46 19.53 -7.12
C GLN A 76 -1.41 18.70 -6.37
N TYR A 77 -0.85 17.65 -7.01
CA TYR A 77 0.19 16.80 -6.45
C TYR A 77 1.48 16.80 -7.29
N ASP A 78 1.74 17.82 -8.09
CA ASP A 78 2.93 17.96 -8.95
C ASP A 78 4.16 18.40 -8.14
N TYR A 79 4.40 17.72 -7.02
CA TYR A 79 5.60 17.89 -6.20
C TYR A 79 6.05 16.55 -5.62
N GLN A 80 7.37 16.39 -5.53
CA GLN A 80 7.98 15.21 -4.97
C GLN A 80 7.59 15.07 -3.49
N GLN A 81 7.07 13.91 -3.11
CA GLN A 81 6.56 13.70 -1.77
C GLN A 81 7.06 12.37 -1.19
N GLU A 82 7.56 12.45 0.05
CA GLU A 82 7.79 11.23 0.83
C GLU A 82 6.45 10.57 1.13
N VAL A 83 6.34 9.27 0.76
CA VAL A 83 5.12 8.47 0.90
C VAL A 83 5.42 7.23 1.74
N LEU A 84 4.37 6.58 2.21
CA LEU A 84 4.52 5.38 2.98
C LEU A 84 4.81 4.15 2.14
N TRP A 85 4.08 4.02 1.04
CA TRP A 85 4.24 2.92 0.11
C TRP A 85 4.12 3.41 -1.34
N ALA A 86 4.85 2.74 -2.20
CA ALA A 86 4.77 2.84 -3.65
C ALA A 86 3.97 1.66 -4.19
N THR A 87 3.21 1.90 -5.27
CA THR A 87 2.37 0.87 -5.88
C THR A 87 3.18 -0.18 -6.62
N GLY A 88 2.78 -1.45 -6.52
CA GLY A 88 3.34 -2.54 -7.30
C GLY A 88 3.07 -2.44 -8.80
N ALA A 89 2.16 -1.55 -9.24
CA ALA A 89 1.91 -1.32 -10.66
C ALA A 89 3.13 -0.70 -11.38
N CYS A 90 3.83 0.23 -10.71
CA CYS A 90 5.08 0.81 -11.21
C CYS A 90 5.92 1.31 -10.02
N MET A 91 6.97 0.57 -9.68
CA MET A 91 7.89 0.91 -8.58
C MET A 91 9.34 0.73 -9.02
N MET A 92 10.15 1.77 -8.90
CA MET A 92 11.61 1.64 -8.96
C MET A 92 12.15 1.42 -7.55
N ILE A 93 13.02 0.42 -7.37
CA ILE A 93 13.60 0.05 -6.08
C ILE A 93 15.09 -0.29 -6.22
N ARG A 94 15.91 0.10 -5.23
CA ARG A 94 17.30 -0.30 -5.18
C ARG A 94 17.41 -1.81 -4.99
N ALA A 95 18.21 -2.45 -5.84
CA ALA A 95 18.41 -3.90 -5.79
C ALA A 95 18.88 -4.37 -4.41
N LYS A 96 19.84 -3.65 -3.81
CA LYS A 96 20.35 -3.98 -2.47
C LYS A 96 19.24 -3.91 -1.42
N ASP A 97 18.49 -2.83 -1.36
CA ASP A 97 17.41 -2.64 -0.38
C ASP A 97 16.27 -3.65 -0.57
N TYR A 98 15.96 -4.01 -1.82
CA TYR A 98 14.98 -5.05 -2.13
C TYR A 98 15.33 -6.41 -1.50
N TRP A 99 16.59 -6.83 -1.65
CA TRP A 99 17.04 -8.09 -1.09
C TRP A 99 17.26 -8.04 0.42
N ASP A 100 17.81 -6.96 0.95
CA ASP A 100 18.01 -6.76 2.39
C ASP A 100 16.67 -6.75 3.14
N ALA A 101 15.62 -6.20 2.54
CA ALA A 101 14.27 -6.23 3.09
C ALA A 101 13.57 -7.59 2.93
N GLY A 102 14.19 -8.58 2.26
CA GLY A 102 13.63 -9.91 2.03
C GLY A 102 12.67 -10.00 0.85
N ALA A 103 12.75 -9.06 -0.11
CA ALA A 103 11.97 -9.03 -1.35
C ALA A 103 10.44 -8.99 -1.13
N LEU A 104 9.66 -9.22 -2.19
CA LEU A 104 8.21 -9.44 -2.07
C LEU A 104 7.93 -10.78 -1.40
N ASP A 105 7.08 -10.78 -0.39
CA ASP A 105 6.68 -12.00 0.32
C ASP A 105 5.64 -12.78 -0.52
N GLY A 106 6.09 -13.81 -1.21
CA GLY A 106 5.25 -14.62 -2.10
C GLY A 106 4.05 -15.29 -1.41
N ARG A 107 4.04 -15.38 -0.06
CA ARG A 107 2.91 -15.90 0.71
C ARG A 107 1.65 -15.04 0.56
N PHE A 108 1.80 -13.74 0.26
CA PHE A 108 0.66 -12.84 0.01
C PHE A 108 -0.11 -13.22 -1.26
N PHE A 109 0.55 -13.77 -2.26
CA PHE A 109 0.02 -14.08 -3.59
C PHE A 109 -0.33 -12.84 -4.41
N ALA A 110 -1.21 -11.97 -3.93
CA ALA A 110 -1.59 -10.70 -4.54
C ALA A 110 -2.23 -9.77 -3.52
N HIS A 111 -2.04 -8.46 -3.67
CA HIS A 111 -2.49 -7.36 -2.82
C HIS A 111 -1.78 -7.26 -1.47
N ASN A 112 -1.28 -6.09 -1.16
CA ASN A 112 -0.52 -5.66 0.01
C ASN A 112 0.92 -6.20 0.11
N GLU A 113 1.41 -7.03 -0.80
CA GLU A 113 2.80 -7.49 -0.82
C GLU A 113 3.78 -6.34 -1.03
N GLU A 114 3.43 -5.40 -1.88
CA GLU A 114 4.20 -4.18 -2.14
C GLU A 114 4.18 -3.23 -0.94
N ILE A 115 3.05 -3.14 -0.25
CA ILE A 115 2.90 -2.29 0.94
C ILE A 115 3.69 -2.90 2.10
N ASP A 116 3.64 -4.21 2.28
CA ASP A 116 4.44 -4.94 3.26
C ASP A 116 5.95 -4.75 3.02
N LEU A 117 6.40 -4.83 1.77
CA LEU A 117 7.79 -4.55 1.40
C LEU A 117 8.17 -3.11 1.75
N CYS A 118 7.34 -2.14 1.36
CA CYS A 118 7.55 -0.74 1.66
C CYS A 118 7.63 -0.48 3.18
N TRP A 119 6.79 -1.14 3.96
CA TRP A 119 6.82 -1.03 5.41
C TRP A 119 8.13 -1.57 6.00
N ARG A 120 8.58 -2.75 5.56
CA ARG A 120 9.88 -3.31 5.98
C ARG A 120 11.05 -2.39 5.63
N LEU A 121 11.07 -1.78 4.44
CA LEU A 121 12.05 -0.77 4.06
C LEU A 121 12.04 0.44 5.01
N ARG A 122 10.84 0.89 5.39
CA ARG A 122 10.68 1.99 6.36
C ARG A 122 11.23 1.61 7.74
N LEU A 123 10.98 0.39 8.22
CA LEU A 123 11.54 -0.12 9.48
C LEU A 123 13.07 -0.17 9.44
N MET A 124 13.68 -0.36 8.26
CA MET A 124 15.13 -0.25 8.06
C MET A 124 15.64 1.21 7.97
N GLY A 125 14.77 2.21 8.22
CA GLY A 125 15.12 3.63 8.13
C GLY A 125 15.22 4.19 6.70
N ARG A 126 14.75 3.44 5.69
CA ARG A 126 14.76 3.86 4.29
C ARG A 126 13.54 4.73 3.98
N LYS A 127 13.65 5.54 2.93
CA LYS A 127 12.58 6.43 2.47
C LYS A 127 11.97 5.94 1.17
N ILE A 128 10.71 6.33 0.93
CA ILE A 128 9.95 6.02 -0.28
C ILE A 128 9.34 7.32 -0.79
N TYR A 129 9.36 7.54 -2.10
CA TYR A 129 8.87 8.80 -2.70
C TYR A 129 7.93 8.56 -3.87
N CYS A 130 7.03 9.52 -4.10
CA CYS A 130 6.34 9.71 -5.36
C CYS A 130 7.00 10.86 -6.12
N ILE A 131 7.30 10.64 -7.41
CA ILE A 131 8.01 11.55 -8.30
C ILE A 131 7.08 11.88 -9.46
N PRO A 132 6.30 12.98 -9.35
CA PRO A 132 5.26 13.30 -10.33
C PRO A 132 5.78 13.79 -11.68
N GLU A 133 7.07 14.15 -11.78
CA GLU A 133 7.73 14.46 -13.06
C GLU A 133 7.84 13.23 -13.96
N SER A 134 7.62 12.04 -13.41
CA SER A 134 7.41 10.79 -14.14
C SER A 134 5.93 10.43 -14.10
N GLU A 135 5.33 10.18 -15.26
CA GLU A 135 3.93 9.81 -15.41
C GLU A 135 3.79 8.50 -16.17
N VAL A 136 2.85 7.66 -15.73
CA VAL A 136 2.46 6.43 -16.42
C VAL A 136 0.95 6.26 -16.34
N TYR A 137 0.38 5.50 -17.29
CA TYR A 137 -1.04 5.18 -17.35
C TYR A 137 -1.26 3.72 -16.99
N HIS A 138 -2.24 3.43 -16.17
CA HIS A 138 -2.54 2.08 -15.72
C HIS A 138 -4.00 1.72 -15.97
N VAL A 139 -4.22 0.55 -16.59
CA VAL A 139 -5.57 0.05 -16.87
C VAL A 139 -6.32 -0.26 -15.58
N GLY A 140 -5.63 -0.84 -14.63
CA GLY A 140 -6.18 -1.21 -13.34
C GLY A 140 -7.20 -2.35 -13.38
N GLY A 141 -7.15 -3.24 -12.38
CA GLY A 141 -8.13 -4.33 -12.26
C GLY A 141 -7.88 -5.54 -13.18
N GLY A 142 -6.76 -5.59 -13.90
CA GLY A 142 -6.41 -6.66 -14.84
C GLY A 142 -6.32 -8.06 -14.18
N THR A 143 -5.80 -8.15 -12.96
CA THR A 143 -5.62 -9.44 -12.27
C THR A 143 -6.92 -10.01 -11.70
N LEU A 144 -7.73 -9.18 -11.05
CA LEU A 144 -9.03 -9.59 -10.47
C LEU A 144 -10.06 -8.47 -10.64
N PRO A 145 -11.21 -8.74 -11.29
CA PRO A 145 -12.30 -7.77 -11.40
C PRO A 145 -12.75 -7.23 -10.03
N LYS A 146 -13.19 -5.97 -9.96
CA LYS A 146 -13.68 -5.35 -8.71
C LYS A 146 -14.79 -6.15 -8.02
N SER A 147 -15.62 -6.86 -8.79
CA SER A 147 -16.74 -7.67 -8.30
C SER A 147 -16.35 -9.07 -7.79
N ASN A 148 -15.07 -9.45 -7.85
CA ASN A 148 -14.63 -10.78 -7.44
C ASN A 148 -14.43 -10.86 -5.92
N PRO A 149 -15.21 -11.69 -5.17
CA PRO A 149 -15.07 -11.84 -3.73
C PRO A 149 -13.67 -12.32 -3.28
N MET A 150 -12.89 -12.96 -4.17
CA MET A 150 -11.52 -13.34 -3.89
C MET A 150 -10.63 -12.10 -3.67
N LYS A 151 -10.88 -11.00 -4.41
CA LYS A 151 -10.17 -9.73 -4.21
C LYS A 151 -10.43 -9.17 -2.81
N THR A 152 -11.68 -9.17 -2.36
CA THR A 152 -12.06 -8.76 -1.00
C THR A 152 -11.41 -9.67 0.04
N PHE A 153 -11.45 -10.99 -0.16
CA PHE A 153 -10.79 -11.95 0.72
C PHE A 153 -9.29 -11.67 0.87
N LEU A 154 -8.56 -11.54 -0.24
CA LEU A 154 -7.12 -11.27 -0.23
C LEU A 154 -6.81 -9.91 0.44
N ASN A 155 -7.56 -8.88 0.10
CA ASN A 155 -7.38 -7.56 0.71
C ASN A 155 -7.50 -7.58 2.23
N PHE A 156 -8.52 -8.22 2.79
CA PHE A 156 -8.70 -8.28 4.23
C PHE A 156 -7.70 -9.22 4.91
N ARG A 157 -7.47 -10.42 4.37
CA ARG A 157 -6.51 -11.38 4.94
C ARG A 157 -5.10 -10.80 4.94
N ASN A 158 -4.66 -10.30 3.80
CA ASN A 158 -3.30 -9.81 3.62
C ASN A 158 -3.04 -8.52 4.41
N ASN A 159 -4.02 -7.61 4.43
CA ASN A 159 -3.89 -6.39 5.24
C ASN A 159 -3.76 -6.71 6.74
N LEU A 160 -4.57 -7.62 7.28
CA LEU A 160 -4.43 -8.06 8.67
C LEU A 160 -3.08 -8.73 8.93
N THR A 161 -2.56 -9.50 7.97
CA THR A 161 -1.25 -10.15 8.08
C THR A 161 -0.12 -9.12 8.01
N MET A 162 -0.21 -8.14 7.13
CA MET A 162 0.74 -7.04 7.04
C MET A 162 0.82 -6.25 8.36
N LEU A 163 -0.34 -5.94 8.96
CA LEU A 163 -0.39 -5.31 10.30
C LEU A 163 0.26 -6.19 11.35
N TYR A 164 -0.04 -7.47 11.36
CA TYR A 164 0.51 -8.43 12.31
C TYR A 164 2.03 -8.56 12.22
N LYS A 165 2.58 -8.53 11.00
CA LYS A 165 4.03 -8.61 10.73
C LYS A 165 4.80 -7.36 11.18
N ASN A 166 4.21 -6.18 10.96
CA ASN A 166 4.98 -4.94 10.94
C ASN A 166 4.63 -3.96 12.07
N LEU A 167 3.48 -4.11 12.75
CA LEU A 167 3.15 -3.27 13.90
C LEU A 167 3.95 -3.65 15.14
N ASP A 168 4.32 -2.63 15.92
CA ASP A 168 4.85 -2.80 17.27
C ASP A 168 3.80 -3.49 18.17
N ASP A 169 4.24 -4.34 19.10
CA ASP A 169 3.37 -5.10 20.01
C ASP A 169 2.46 -4.20 20.85
N ARG A 170 2.90 -2.98 21.19
CA ARG A 170 2.11 -2.01 21.96
C ARG A 170 0.85 -1.58 21.21
N ASP A 171 0.96 -1.42 19.89
CA ASP A 171 -0.14 -0.97 19.04
C ASP A 171 -0.93 -2.13 18.44
N LEU A 172 -0.27 -3.27 18.22
CA LEU A 172 -0.86 -4.42 17.54
C LEU A 172 -2.17 -4.87 18.18
N GLN A 173 -2.19 -5.05 19.51
CA GLN A 173 -3.38 -5.54 20.21
C GLN A 173 -4.55 -4.55 20.09
N HIS A 174 -4.27 -3.25 20.25
CA HIS A 174 -5.28 -2.20 20.15
C HIS A 174 -5.83 -2.09 18.71
N VAL A 175 -4.94 -2.01 17.72
CA VAL A 175 -5.32 -1.93 16.31
C VAL A 175 -6.12 -3.17 15.89
N MET A 176 -5.69 -4.37 16.24
CA MET A 176 -6.38 -5.61 15.90
C MET A 176 -7.76 -5.74 16.55
N PHE A 177 -7.94 -5.17 17.76
CA PHE A 177 -9.24 -5.10 18.42
C PHE A 177 -10.19 -4.15 17.68
N ILE A 178 -9.74 -2.92 17.34
CA ILE A 178 -10.53 -1.96 16.58
C ILE A 178 -10.87 -2.53 15.20
N ARG A 179 -9.88 -3.12 14.51
CA ARG A 179 -10.08 -3.78 13.22
C ARG A 179 -11.07 -4.93 13.27
N TRP A 180 -11.12 -5.66 14.40
CA TRP A 180 -12.15 -6.68 14.57
C TRP A 180 -13.55 -6.08 14.44
N PHE A 181 -13.80 -4.96 15.09
CA PHE A 181 -15.11 -4.29 15.02
C PHE A 181 -15.36 -3.69 13.63
N LEU A 182 -14.41 -2.91 13.10
CA LEU A 182 -14.56 -2.20 11.83
C LEU A 182 -14.71 -3.16 10.63
N ASP A 183 -13.95 -4.26 10.60
CA ASP A 183 -14.05 -5.22 9.50
C ASP A 183 -15.42 -5.91 9.47
N TYR A 184 -16.00 -6.23 10.63
CA TYR A 184 -17.35 -6.79 10.66
C TYR A 184 -18.43 -5.75 10.36
N LEU A 185 -18.23 -4.50 10.77
CA LEU A 185 -19.12 -3.40 10.37
C LEU A 185 -19.13 -3.27 8.85
N THR A 186 -17.97 -3.28 8.20
CA THR A 186 -17.84 -3.28 6.74
C THR A 186 -18.51 -4.50 6.11
N ALA A 187 -18.37 -5.68 6.71
CA ALA A 187 -19.04 -6.87 6.19
C ALA A 187 -20.59 -6.70 6.20
N PHE A 188 -21.16 -6.18 7.29
CA PHE A 188 -22.59 -5.92 7.35
C PHE A 188 -23.04 -4.80 6.42
N GLU A 189 -22.22 -3.75 6.22
CA GLU A 189 -22.46 -2.74 5.18
C GLU A 189 -22.57 -3.39 3.79
N MET A 190 -21.62 -4.28 3.43
CA MET A 190 -21.67 -5.00 2.16
C MET A 190 -22.96 -5.81 2.01
N LEU A 191 -23.43 -6.46 3.09
CA LEU A 191 -24.66 -7.25 3.06
C LEU A 191 -25.92 -6.38 2.95
N ILE A 192 -26.04 -5.35 3.80
CA ILE A 192 -27.28 -4.59 3.98
C ILE A 192 -27.41 -3.50 2.92
N LEU A 193 -26.37 -2.69 2.73
CA LEU A 193 -26.44 -1.54 1.84
C LEU A 193 -26.09 -1.91 0.40
N LYS A 194 -25.05 -2.70 0.19
CA LYS A 194 -24.59 -3.09 -1.15
C LYS A 194 -25.21 -4.40 -1.66
N ARG A 195 -25.98 -5.11 -0.82
CA ARG A 195 -26.60 -6.41 -1.12
C ARG A 195 -25.62 -7.44 -1.70
N ASN A 196 -24.37 -7.36 -1.26
CA ASN A 196 -23.26 -8.18 -1.75
C ASN A 196 -22.92 -9.29 -0.73
N LEU A 197 -23.61 -10.43 -0.86
CA LEU A 197 -23.38 -11.62 -0.03
C LEU A 197 -21.98 -12.24 -0.27
N GLY A 198 -21.40 -12.06 -1.46
CA GLY A 198 -20.07 -12.55 -1.82
C GLY A 198 -19.00 -11.92 -0.96
N ASP A 199 -18.95 -10.59 -0.93
CA ASP A 199 -17.98 -9.84 -0.15
C ASP A 199 -18.23 -9.97 1.36
N PHE A 200 -19.49 -10.00 1.80
CA PHE A 200 -19.83 -10.34 3.18
C PHE A 200 -19.14 -11.64 3.63
N LYS A 201 -19.33 -12.73 2.90
CA LYS A 201 -18.72 -14.03 3.20
C LYS A 201 -17.20 -13.99 3.08
N ALA A 202 -16.67 -13.22 2.13
CA ALA A 202 -15.23 -13.09 1.90
C ALA A 202 -14.52 -12.46 3.11
N ILE A 203 -15.08 -11.42 3.74
CA ILE A 203 -14.52 -10.78 4.93
C ILE A 203 -14.48 -11.77 6.10
N PHE A 204 -15.56 -12.51 6.36
CA PHE A 204 -15.57 -13.54 7.41
C PHE A 204 -14.51 -14.63 7.16
N LYS A 205 -14.42 -15.10 5.91
CA LYS A 205 -13.40 -16.08 5.50
C LYS A 205 -11.99 -15.53 5.69
N ALA A 206 -11.75 -14.28 5.33
CA ALA A 206 -10.44 -13.62 5.46
C ALA A 206 -9.99 -13.56 6.92
N ARG A 207 -10.85 -13.13 7.83
CA ARG A 207 -10.54 -13.08 9.25
C ARG A 207 -10.30 -14.46 9.85
N ARG A 208 -11.06 -15.47 9.43
CA ARG A 208 -10.84 -16.86 9.86
C ARG A 208 -9.50 -17.40 9.33
N ALA A 209 -9.22 -17.16 8.05
CA ALA A 209 -7.97 -17.58 7.43
C ALA A 209 -6.78 -16.89 8.09
N PHE A 210 -6.86 -15.59 8.37
CA PHE A 210 -5.81 -14.86 9.09
C PHE A 210 -5.48 -15.50 10.46
N LYS A 211 -6.47 -15.90 11.25
CA LYS A 211 -6.23 -16.55 12.56
C LYS A 211 -5.39 -17.81 12.47
N VAL A 212 -5.51 -18.56 11.39
CA VAL A 212 -4.72 -19.77 11.14
C VAL A 212 -3.35 -19.38 10.55
N TRP A 213 -3.38 -18.54 9.56
CA TRP A 213 -2.23 -18.21 8.73
C TRP A 213 -1.19 -17.34 9.44
N ARG A 214 -1.60 -16.47 10.39
CA ARG A 214 -0.67 -15.60 11.12
C ARG A 214 0.50 -16.33 11.79
N LYS A 215 0.31 -17.60 12.17
CA LYS A 215 1.36 -18.42 12.80
C LYS A 215 2.57 -18.64 11.89
N ASP A 216 2.37 -18.61 10.58
CA ASP A 216 3.45 -18.78 9.60
C ASP A 216 4.36 -17.53 9.52
N PHE A 217 4.00 -16.47 10.25
CA PHE A 217 4.71 -15.19 10.30
C PHE A 217 5.28 -14.87 11.70
N ASP A 218 5.14 -15.74 12.67
CA ASP A 218 5.61 -15.51 14.05
C ASP A 218 7.14 -15.30 14.10
N GLU A 219 7.91 -16.01 13.26
CA GLU A 219 9.36 -15.83 13.13
C GLU A 219 9.73 -14.47 12.51
N ASP A 220 8.96 -14.01 11.54
CA ASP A 220 9.16 -12.69 10.90
C ASP A 220 8.93 -11.57 11.90
N LEU A 221 7.88 -11.70 12.75
CA LEU A 221 7.55 -10.74 13.79
C LEU A 221 8.69 -10.59 14.79
N GLN A 222 9.24 -11.70 15.27
CA GLN A 222 10.37 -11.71 16.22
C GLN A 222 11.61 -11.03 15.62
N ARG A 223 11.90 -11.25 14.33
CA ARG A 223 13.03 -10.63 13.65
C ARG A 223 12.83 -9.12 13.49
N ILE A 224 11.67 -8.67 13.05
CA ILE A 224 11.36 -7.24 12.86
C ILE A 224 11.43 -6.49 14.19
N GLN A 225 10.93 -7.09 15.28
CA GLN A 225 10.99 -6.48 16.62
C GLN A 225 12.42 -6.37 17.16
N SER A 226 13.29 -7.33 16.85
CA SER A 226 14.70 -7.29 17.25
C SER A 226 15.50 -6.22 16.50
N ASP A 227 15.11 -5.92 15.26
CA ASP A 227 15.79 -4.99 14.37
C ASP A 227 15.18 -3.58 14.38
N SER A 228 14.02 -3.38 15.05
CA SER A 228 13.32 -2.11 15.08
C SER A 228 14.11 -1.05 15.86
N VAL A 229 14.54 -0.02 15.17
CA VAL A 229 15.13 1.17 15.78
C VAL A 229 13.99 1.99 16.40
N GLU A 230 14.07 2.24 17.70
CA GLU A 230 13.16 3.14 18.43
C GLU A 230 12.99 4.48 17.66
N GLY A 231 11.76 4.86 17.33
CA GLY A 231 11.45 6.12 16.63
C GLY A 231 10.98 6.01 15.18
N VAL A 232 11.17 4.88 14.49
CA VAL A 232 10.67 4.73 13.10
C VAL A 232 9.15 4.64 13.07
N VAL A 233 8.54 3.96 14.03
CA VAL A 233 7.09 3.80 14.13
C VAL A 233 6.39 5.10 14.49
N THR A 234 6.97 5.93 15.37
CA THR A 234 6.40 7.23 15.75
C THR A 234 6.32 8.18 14.56
N LYS A 235 7.38 8.23 13.74
CA LYS A 235 7.41 9.04 12.51
C LYS A 235 6.41 8.57 11.45
N PHE A 236 6.06 7.32 11.48
CA PHE A 236 5.07 6.69 10.63
C PHE A 236 3.63 7.20 10.92
N TYR A 237 3.28 7.35 12.20
CA TYR A 237 2.02 7.96 12.63
C TYR A 237 1.98 9.45 12.32
N GLU A 238 3.10 10.17 12.46
CA GLU A 238 3.19 11.59 12.12
C GLU A 238 2.94 11.84 10.64
N LEU A 239 3.50 11.05 9.73
CA LEU A 239 3.25 11.16 8.29
C LEU A 239 1.79 10.87 7.93
N SER A 240 1.13 9.94 8.61
CA SER A 240 -0.29 9.66 8.39
C SER A 240 -1.22 10.72 8.98
N LEU A 241 -0.79 11.44 10.03
CA LEU A 241 -1.55 12.51 10.69
C LEU A 241 -1.44 13.85 9.96
N ILE A 242 -0.28 14.16 9.37
CA ILE A 242 -0.05 15.41 8.62
C ILE A 242 -1.01 15.49 7.42
N HIS A 243 -1.29 14.38 6.75
CA HIS A 243 -2.20 14.36 5.60
C HIS A 243 -3.68 14.54 5.95
N ASN A 244 -4.09 14.25 7.19
CA ASN A 244 -5.46 14.52 7.67
C ASN A 244 -5.71 15.99 8.02
N SER A 245 -4.66 16.82 8.17
CA SER A 245 -4.79 18.26 8.44
C SER A 245 -4.94 19.09 7.17
N ASP A 246 -4.52 18.58 6.01
CA ASP A 246 -4.58 19.32 4.74
C ASP A 246 -5.86 19.03 3.93
N THR A 247 -6.75 18.16 4.44
CA THR A 247 -8.02 17.78 3.79
C THR A 247 -9.27 18.31 4.49
N THR A 248 -9.14 19.32 5.37
CA THR A 248 -10.30 20.03 5.98
C THR A 248 -10.53 21.40 5.38
#